data_5894ce29bd7b8362dc50fc132ccccacd
#
_entry.id   5894ce29bd7b8362dc50fc132ccccacd
#
_cell.length_a   1.000
_cell.length_b   1.000
_cell.length_c   1.000
_cell.angle_alpha   90.00
_cell.angle_beta   90.00
_cell.angle_gamma   90.00
#
_symmetry.space_group_name_H-M   'P 1'
#
loop_
_entity.id
_entity.type
_entity.pdbx_description
1 polymer ?
#
loop_
_entity_poly.entity_id
_entity_poly.type
_entity_poly.pdbx_seq_one_letter_code
_entity_poly.pdbx_strand_id
1 'polypeptide(L)'
;MIRSTISLCVGVFGLLATPLAAEEPSARTLVWADEFNMPELDRDKWGVIGTDFWVNNEQQAYVDAPAVLSIVEGLSGADGGALMLRPVFKPGVDPHPDRKADFLSGRIESMDKFDFTYGRAEARIRMPDATGVWPAFWLLGNDRWPDTGEIDIMEYVGEKDWIGVALHGPGYSGETPLVNKFFFPEGEDVTGWHVYAVEWKTDELLFQVDGRTIYRVTRPMVEHYGKWRFDNPKYLILNFAMGGAYPFKTNGIEKPYNGVPQETVDKVKTGEIAMLVDWVRVYAPEE
;
A
#
# COMPACT_ATOMS: atom_id res chain seq x y z
N MET A 1 -8.47 -87.78 25.14
CA MET A 1 -8.89 -86.75 24.19
C MET A 1 -8.24 -85.43 24.60
N ILE A 2 -7.13 -85.05 23.95
CA ILE A 2 -6.33 -83.85 24.26
C ILE A 2 -6.72 -82.80 23.24
N ARG A 3 -7.31 -81.74 23.69
CA ARG A 3 -7.58 -80.55 22.84
C ARG A 3 -6.42 -79.55 22.93
N SER A 4 -5.72 -79.38 21.78
CA SER A 4 -4.65 -78.41 21.63
C SER A 4 -5.25 -77.06 21.19
N THR A 5 -5.03 -75.98 21.97
CA THR A 5 -5.42 -74.59 21.67
C THR A 5 -4.21 -73.94 21.03
N ILE A 6 -4.36 -73.51 19.77
CA ILE A 6 -3.37 -72.71 19.05
C ILE A 6 -3.70 -71.22 19.33
N SER A 7 -2.78 -70.50 19.96
CA SER A 7 -2.88 -69.04 20.21
C SER A 7 -2.22 -68.31 19.05
N LEU A 8 -2.99 -67.50 18.34
CA LEU A 8 -2.55 -66.67 17.22
C LEU A 8 -2.13 -65.29 17.76
N CYS A 9 -0.84 -65.00 17.80
CA CYS A 9 -0.34 -63.65 18.09
C CYS A 9 -0.40 -62.77 16.83
N VAL A 10 -1.27 -61.79 16.83
CA VAL A 10 -1.31 -60.74 15.80
C VAL A 10 -0.38 -59.60 16.26
N GLY A 11 0.76 -59.47 15.58
CA GLY A 11 1.67 -58.35 15.78
C GLY A 11 1.14 -57.10 15.07
N VAL A 12 0.80 -56.07 15.81
CA VAL A 12 0.46 -54.75 15.28
C VAL A 12 1.77 -53.98 15.02
N PHE A 13 2.14 -53.85 13.75
CA PHE A 13 3.21 -52.92 13.34
C PHE A 13 2.64 -51.52 13.34
N GLY A 14 2.93 -50.73 14.37
CA GLY A 14 2.66 -49.29 14.38
C GLY A 14 3.67 -48.55 13.48
N LEU A 15 3.24 -48.04 12.33
CA LEU A 15 4.00 -47.04 11.59
C LEU A 15 4.03 -45.74 12.41
N LEU A 16 5.19 -45.44 12.99
CA LEU A 16 5.48 -44.08 13.51
C LEU A 16 5.67 -43.14 12.33
N ALA A 17 4.64 -42.35 12.02
CA ALA A 17 4.77 -41.23 11.12
C ALA A 17 5.60 -40.17 11.84
N THR A 18 6.82 -39.91 11.37
CA THR A 18 7.61 -38.74 11.75
C THR A 18 6.87 -37.51 11.27
N PRO A 19 6.61 -36.50 12.13
CA PRO A 19 6.05 -35.23 11.67
C PRO A 19 7.05 -34.60 10.69
N LEU A 20 6.59 -34.24 9.48
CA LEU A 20 7.33 -33.42 8.56
C LEU A 20 7.59 -32.10 9.32
N ALA A 21 8.85 -31.78 9.60
CA ALA A 21 9.23 -30.48 10.12
C ALA A 21 8.76 -29.45 9.07
N ALA A 22 7.92 -28.49 9.50
CA ALA A 22 7.63 -27.32 8.69
C ALA A 22 8.98 -26.65 8.44
N GLU A 23 9.36 -26.49 7.17
CA GLU A 23 10.52 -25.67 6.81
C GLU A 23 10.27 -24.28 7.39
N GLU A 24 11.18 -23.82 8.27
CA GLU A 24 11.21 -22.43 8.68
C GLU A 24 11.32 -21.59 7.41
N PRO A 25 10.48 -20.54 7.25
CA PRO A 25 10.55 -19.69 6.06
C PRO A 25 11.97 -19.15 5.95
N SER A 26 12.62 -19.36 4.80
CA SER A 26 13.96 -18.84 4.52
C SER A 26 13.98 -17.33 4.80
N ALA A 27 14.97 -16.87 5.56
CA ALA A 27 15.08 -15.45 5.88
C ALA A 27 15.25 -14.67 4.57
N ARG A 28 14.27 -13.82 4.24
CA ARG A 28 14.28 -13.00 3.02
C ARG A 28 15.49 -12.06 3.04
N THR A 29 16.17 -11.89 1.92
CA THR A 29 17.27 -10.94 1.79
C THR A 29 16.71 -9.54 1.62
N LEU A 30 16.91 -8.68 2.65
CA LEU A 30 16.57 -7.26 2.58
C LEU A 30 17.51 -6.56 1.60
N VAL A 31 16.96 -5.87 0.58
CA VAL A 31 17.74 -5.16 -0.44
C VAL A 31 17.65 -3.64 -0.31
N TRP A 32 16.58 -3.13 0.28
CA TRP A 32 16.36 -1.71 0.55
C TRP A 32 15.38 -1.52 1.70
N ALA A 33 15.60 -0.48 2.51
CA ALA A 33 14.67 -0.10 3.58
C ALA A 33 14.79 1.36 3.95
N ASP A 34 13.68 1.91 4.48
CA ASP A 34 13.69 3.11 5.29
C ASP A 34 12.85 2.88 6.55
N GLU A 35 13.51 2.95 7.70
CA GLU A 35 12.91 2.80 9.03
C GLU A 35 12.51 4.17 9.63
N PHE A 36 12.65 5.26 8.87
CA PHE A 36 12.33 6.63 9.26
C PHE A 36 12.88 7.08 10.63
N ASN A 37 14.05 6.55 11.01
CA ASN A 37 14.74 6.84 12.28
C ASN A 37 15.69 8.05 12.21
N MET A 38 15.79 8.70 11.05
CA MET A 38 16.54 9.95 10.90
C MET A 38 15.65 11.14 11.32
N PRO A 39 16.22 12.25 11.78
CA PRO A 39 15.41 13.42 12.21
C PRO A 39 14.65 14.10 11.08
N GLU A 40 15.04 13.83 9.83
CA GLU A 40 14.43 14.37 8.61
C GLU A 40 14.34 13.26 7.57
N LEU A 41 13.52 13.47 6.53
CA LEU A 41 13.42 12.55 5.40
C LEU A 41 14.76 12.35 4.72
N ASP A 42 15.16 11.09 4.55
CA ASP A 42 16.38 10.72 3.81
C ASP A 42 16.24 11.05 2.32
N ARG A 43 16.89 12.16 1.90
CA ARG A 43 16.83 12.65 0.53
C ARG A 43 17.66 11.82 -0.46
N ASP A 44 18.50 10.93 0.02
CA ASP A 44 19.21 9.96 -0.83
C ASP A 44 18.30 8.78 -1.21
N LYS A 45 17.26 8.53 -0.41
CA LYS A 45 16.25 7.49 -0.67
C LYS A 45 15.00 8.03 -1.35
N TRP A 46 14.60 9.29 -1.05
CA TRP A 46 13.32 9.85 -1.45
C TRP A 46 13.45 11.19 -2.17
N GLY A 47 12.81 11.30 -3.33
CA GLY A 47 12.43 12.56 -3.95
C GLY A 47 11.09 13.05 -3.40
N VAL A 48 10.87 14.36 -3.39
CA VAL A 48 9.59 14.97 -3.01
C VAL A 48 8.97 15.62 -4.23
N ILE A 49 7.70 15.31 -4.49
CA ILE A 49 6.95 15.87 -5.61
C ILE A 49 6.40 17.24 -5.24
N GLY A 50 6.50 18.16 -6.19
CA GLY A 50 6.02 19.53 -6.07
C GLY A 50 4.65 19.75 -6.70
N THR A 51 4.29 21.04 -6.85
CA THR A 51 2.98 21.51 -7.30
C THR A 51 2.66 21.21 -8.76
N ASP A 52 3.64 20.84 -9.57
CA ASP A 52 3.47 20.58 -11.02
C ASP A 52 2.72 19.26 -11.31
N PHE A 53 2.63 18.39 -10.32
CA PHE A 53 1.91 17.12 -10.44
C PHE A 53 0.46 17.26 -10.00
N TRP A 54 -0.47 16.89 -10.88
CA TRP A 54 -1.89 16.82 -10.59
C TRP A 54 -2.62 15.87 -11.53
N VAL A 55 -3.42 15.00 -10.96
CA VAL A 55 -4.24 13.99 -11.67
C VAL A 55 -5.58 13.80 -10.94
N ASN A 56 -6.49 13.02 -11.52
CA ASN A 56 -7.69 12.47 -10.88
C ASN A 56 -8.63 13.52 -10.23
N ASN A 57 -8.56 14.79 -10.59
CA ASN A 57 -9.31 15.86 -9.95
C ASN A 57 -9.11 15.92 -8.42
N GLU A 58 -7.92 15.56 -7.96
CA GLU A 58 -7.52 15.67 -6.55
C GLU A 58 -7.53 17.13 -6.07
N GLN A 59 -7.77 17.35 -4.78
CA GLN A 59 -8.06 18.68 -4.23
C GLN A 59 -6.86 19.33 -3.53
N GLN A 60 -5.70 18.66 -3.46
CA GLN A 60 -4.45 19.17 -2.89
C GLN A 60 -3.46 19.62 -3.97
N ALA A 61 -2.51 20.44 -3.55
CA ALA A 61 -1.22 20.64 -4.20
C ALA A 61 -0.13 19.96 -3.38
N TYR A 62 0.72 19.16 -4.01
CA TYR A 62 1.88 18.57 -3.34
C TYR A 62 2.96 19.64 -3.15
N VAL A 63 3.61 19.62 -1.98
CA VAL A 63 4.68 20.57 -1.64
C VAL A 63 5.75 19.89 -0.79
N ASP A 64 6.98 20.34 -0.92
CA ASP A 64 8.08 19.98 -0.03
C ASP A 64 8.11 20.93 1.17
N ALA A 65 7.40 20.59 2.23
CA ALA A 65 7.31 21.40 3.42
C ALA A 65 7.14 20.56 4.70
N PRO A 66 7.79 20.93 5.82
CA PRO A 66 7.66 20.20 7.08
C PRO A 66 6.22 20.12 7.62
N ALA A 67 5.37 21.05 7.22
CA ALA A 67 3.96 21.04 7.61
C ALA A 67 3.16 19.86 7.07
N VAL A 68 3.56 19.31 5.91
CA VAL A 68 2.87 18.20 5.23
C VAL A 68 3.66 16.91 5.24
N LEU A 69 4.98 16.99 5.50
CA LEU A 69 5.91 15.87 5.45
C LEU A 69 6.97 16.03 6.54
N SER A 70 6.97 15.15 7.53
CA SER A 70 7.90 15.19 8.65
C SER A 70 8.14 13.79 9.24
N ILE A 71 9.26 13.64 9.95
CA ILE A 71 9.48 12.49 10.81
C ILE A 71 8.99 12.83 12.21
N VAL A 72 8.28 11.91 12.83
CA VAL A 72 7.74 12.03 14.19
C VAL A 72 8.20 10.87 15.05
N GLU A 73 8.45 11.12 16.32
CA GLU A 73 8.93 10.12 17.27
C GLU A 73 7.90 9.89 18.40
N GLY A 74 8.07 8.81 19.15
CA GLY A 74 7.28 8.51 20.34
C GLY A 74 5.84 8.09 20.07
N LEU A 75 5.54 7.62 18.86
CA LEU A 75 4.23 7.11 18.50
C LEU A 75 4.00 5.73 19.13
N SER A 76 2.84 5.54 19.77
CA SER A 76 2.46 4.25 20.32
C SER A 76 2.40 3.19 19.22
N GLY A 77 3.15 2.09 19.40
CA GLY A 77 3.20 0.94 18.51
C GLY A 77 4.08 1.10 17.27
N ALA A 78 4.81 2.22 17.11
CA ALA A 78 5.86 2.34 16.11
C ALA A 78 7.19 1.79 16.67
N ASP A 79 8.07 1.31 15.78
CA ASP A 79 9.37 0.72 16.14
C ASP A 79 10.50 1.78 16.19
N GLY A 80 10.15 3.07 16.32
CA GLY A 80 11.10 4.18 16.35
C GLY A 80 10.48 5.47 15.87
N GLY A 81 11.11 6.14 14.89
CA GLY A 81 10.52 7.23 14.15
C GLY A 81 9.45 6.73 13.18
N ALA A 82 8.62 7.63 12.69
CA ALA A 82 7.68 7.35 11.61
C ALA A 82 7.56 8.55 10.67
N LEU A 83 7.44 8.29 9.38
CA LEU A 83 7.07 9.32 8.41
C LEU A 83 5.61 9.70 8.63
N MET A 84 5.35 11.00 8.77
CA MET A 84 4.01 11.57 8.78
C MET A 84 3.76 12.33 7.47
N LEU A 85 2.75 11.89 6.73
CA LEU A 85 2.16 12.60 5.59
C LEU A 85 0.80 13.13 6.02
N ARG A 86 0.60 14.44 6.01
CA ARG A 86 -0.67 15.03 6.41
C ARG A 86 -1.11 16.17 5.50
N PRO A 87 -2.41 16.31 5.22
CA PRO A 87 -2.93 17.46 4.52
C PRO A 87 -2.93 18.71 5.44
N VAL A 88 -2.78 19.87 4.85
CA VAL A 88 -2.92 21.17 5.50
C VAL A 88 -3.93 21.99 4.73
N PHE A 89 -4.96 22.52 5.42
CA PHE A 89 -5.92 23.43 4.80
C PHE A 89 -5.31 24.80 4.60
N LYS A 90 -5.14 25.18 3.34
CA LYS A 90 -4.60 26.49 2.92
C LYS A 90 -5.34 26.96 1.67
N PRO A 91 -6.47 27.66 1.84
CA PRO A 91 -7.30 28.10 0.71
C PRO A 91 -6.56 28.99 -0.28
N GLY A 92 -6.88 28.81 -1.56
CA GLY A 92 -6.37 29.66 -2.64
C GLY A 92 -4.94 29.35 -3.05
N VAL A 93 -4.46 28.12 -2.86
CA VAL A 93 -3.22 27.69 -3.50
C VAL A 93 -3.50 27.45 -4.98
N ASP A 94 -2.88 28.25 -5.84
CA ASP A 94 -3.02 28.15 -7.28
C ASP A 94 -1.74 27.54 -7.90
N PRO A 95 -1.58 26.19 -7.89
CA PRO A 95 -0.39 25.52 -8.43
C PRO A 95 -0.32 25.60 -9.96
N HIS A 96 -1.44 25.86 -10.61
CA HIS A 96 -1.57 25.95 -12.06
C HIS A 96 -2.66 26.98 -12.42
N PRO A 97 -2.57 27.72 -13.56
CA PRO A 97 -3.56 28.73 -13.97
C PRO A 97 -5.01 28.23 -14.01
N ASP A 98 -5.20 26.98 -14.36
CA ASP A 98 -6.53 26.36 -14.55
C ASP A 98 -7.01 25.59 -13.31
N ARG A 99 -6.24 25.64 -12.18
CA ARG A 99 -6.52 24.84 -11.00
C ARG A 99 -6.32 25.63 -9.71
N LYS A 100 -7.33 25.55 -8.86
CA LYS A 100 -7.25 25.97 -7.46
C LYS A 100 -7.21 24.76 -6.55
N ALA A 101 -6.32 24.79 -5.56
CA ALA A 101 -6.28 23.81 -4.49
C ALA A 101 -6.43 24.55 -3.16
N ASP A 102 -7.21 23.96 -2.24
CA ASP A 102 -7.38 24.50 -0.90
C ASP A 102 -6.65 23.65 0.16
N PHE A 103 -5.93 22.62 -0.29
CA PHE A 103 -5.11 21.78 0.57
C PHE A 103 -3.68 21.71 0.03
N LEU A 104 -2.72 21.69 0.95
CA LEU A 104 -1.36 21.23 0.69
C LEU A 104 -1.24 19.81 1.19
N SER A 105 -0.40 18.98 0.55
CA SER A 105 -0.10 17.63 1.01
C SER A 105 1.29 17.17 0.57
N GLY A 106 1.68 15.95 0.97
CA GLY A 106 2.96 15.34 0.68
C GLY A 106 2.85 14.15 -0.27
N ARG A 107 3.84 14.04 -1.17
CA ARG A 107 4.14 12.85 -1.97
C ARG A 107 5.64 12.68 -2.04
N ILE A 108 6.10 11.46 -1.73
CA ILE A 108 7.50 11.06 -1.87
C ILE A 108 7.60 9.85 -2.80
N GLU A 109 8.71 9.74 -3.49
CA GLU A 109 8.98 8.63 -4.39
C GLU A 109 10.47 8.28 -4.44
N SER A 110 10.78 7.00 -4.69
CA SER A 110 12.16 6.55 -4.84
C SER A 110 12.68 6.63 -6.28
N MET A 111 11.98 7.32 -7.19
CA MET A 111 12.38 7.54 -8.57
C MET A 111 13.80 8.11 -8.66
N ASP A 112 14.62 7.61 -9.58
CA ASP A 112 16.03 7.97 -9.80
C ASP A 112 16.96 7.68 -8.61
N LYS A 113 16.48 7.00 -7.57
CA LYS A 113 17.23 6.64 -6.37
C LYS A 113 17.25 5.14 -6.11
N PHE A 114 16.09 4.51 -6.22
CA PHE A 114 15.91 3.08 -6.07
C PHE A 114 14.71 2.60 -6.87
N ASP A 115 14.91 1.61 -7.71
CA ASP A 115 13.89 0.80 -8.34
C ASP A 115 14.27 -0.69 -8.26
N PHE A 116 13.31 -1.57 -8.47
CA PHE A 116 13.53 -3.01 -8.44
C PHE A 116 12.54 -3.72 -9.37
N THR A 117 12.91 -4.95 -9.77
CA THR A 117 12.05 -5.85 -10.53
C THR A 117 11.98 -7.18 -9.78
N TYR A 118 10.78 -7.58 -9.42
CA TYR A 118 10.46 -8.76 -8.62
C TYR A 118 10.98 -8.70 -7.17
N GLY A 119 10.38 -9.52 -6.34
CA GLY A 119 10.63 -9.58 -4.91
C GLY A 119 9.41 -9.14 -4.10
N ARG A 120 9.66 -8.66 -2.89
CA ARG A 120 8.59 -8.21 -2.00
C ARG A 120 8.78 -6.75 -1.64
N ALA A 121 7.75 -5.94 -1.83
CA ALA A 121 7.67 -4.60 -1.23
C ALA A 121 6.63 -4.60 -0.12
N GLU A 122 6.96 -4.00 1.01
CA GLU A 122 6.03 -3.86 2.13
C GLU A 122 6.24 -2.56 2.89
N ALA A 123 5.16 -2.06 3.49
CA ALA A 123 5.19 -0.91 4.38
C ALA A 123 4.26 -1.14 5.57
N ARG A 124 4.67 -0.69 6.76
CA ARG A 124 3.83 -0.69 7.94
C ARG A 124 3.21 0.69 8.13
N ILE A 125 1.88 0.75 7.99
CA ILE A 125 1.16 2.02 7.85
C ILE A 125 -0.04 2.05 8.78
N ARG A 126 -0.35 3.26 9.28
CA ARG A 126 -1.57 3.59 10.02
C ARG A 126 -2.27 4.75 9.35
N MET A 127 -3.58 4.60 9.08
CA MET A 127 -4.42 5.59 8.39
C MET A 127 -5.28 6.40 9.36
N PRO A 128 -5.74 7.59 8.96
CA PRO A 128 -6.72 8.35 9.73
C PRO A 128 -8.14 7.84 9.52
N ASP A 129 -9.05 8.09 10.49
CA ASP A 129 -10.51 7.94 10.29
C ASP A 129 -11.07 9.24 9.70
N ALA A 130 -11.11 9.31 8.37
CA ALA A 130 -11.57 10.52 7.67
C ALA A 130 -12.09 10.20 6.27
N THR A 131 -13.36 10.49 6.00
CA THR A 131 -13.99 10.30 4.69
C THR A 131 -13.40 11.23 3.64
N GLY A 132 -13.13 10.71 2.45
CA GLY A 132 -12.69 11.51 1.31
C GLY A 132 -11.19 11.85 1.28
N VAL A 133 -10.38 11.23 2.11
CA VAL A 133 -8.92 11.19 1.95
C VAL A 133 -8.55 10.08 0.94
N TRP A 134 -7.34 10.18 0.35
CA TRP A 134 -6.85 9.14 -0.57
C TRP A 134 -5.33 8.96 -0.43
N PRO A 135 -4.87 8.51 0.75
CA PRO A 135 -3.49 8.06 0.90
C PRO A 135 -3.27 6.73 0.20
N ALA A 136 -2.05 6.54 -0.33
CA ALA A 136 -1.67 5.34 -1.05
C ALA A 136 -0.20 4.95 -0.86
N PHE A 137 0.07 3.65 -0.96
CA PHE A 137 1.38 3.02 -1.10
C PHE A 137 1.37 2.16 -2.36
N TRP A 138 2.22 2.50 -3.32
CA TRP A 138 2.17 1.94 -4.67
C TRP A 138 3.52 1.96 -5.39
N LEU A 139 3.58 1.26 -6.52
CA LEU A 139 4.77 1.13 -7.36
C LEU A 139 4.43 1.60 -8.79
N LEU A 140 5.35 2.36 -9.38
CA LEU A 140 5.22 2.84 -10.75
C LEU A 140 6.51 2.59 -11.53
N GLY A 141 6.39 2.27 -12.81
CA GLY A 141 7.56 2.15 -13.69
C GLY A 141 8.01 3.49 -14.26
N ASN A 142 9.22 3.52 -14.81
CA ASN A 142 9.87 4.75 -15.29
C ASN A 142 9.38 5.23 -16.66
N ASP A 143 8.59 4.43 -17.40
CA ASP A 143 8.06 4.77 -18.71
C ASP A 143 6.70 5.48 -18.63
N ARG A 144 6.12 5.76 -19.80
CA ARG A 144 4.82 6.44 -19.89
C ARG A 144 3.68 5.58 -19.32
N TRP A 145 2.87 6.17 -18.45
CA TRP A 145 1.61 5.58 -17.97
C TRP A 145 0.55 5.49 -19.10
N PRO A 146 -0.28 4.42 -19.20
CA PRO A 146 -0.26 3.21 -18.37
C PRO A 146 0.68 2.11 -18.91
N ASP A 147 1.44 2.37 -19.97
CA ASP A 147 2.30 1.38 -20.63
C ASP A 147 3.43 0.87 -19.71
N THR A 148 3.79 1.64 -18.70
CA THR A 148 4.81 1.26 -17.70
C THR A 148 4.34 0.25 -16.66
N GLY A 149 3.00 0.10 -16.48
CA GLY A 149 2.39 -0.70 -15.43
C GLY A 149 2.49 -0.04 -14.04
N GLU A 150 1.42 -0.17 -13.24
CA GLU A 150 1.28 0.36 -11.88
C GLU A 150 0.74 -0.73 -10.96
N ILE A 151 1.26 -0.79 -9.73
CA ILE A 151 0.87 -1.76 -8.71
C ILE A 151 0.49 -0.99 -7.44
N ASP A 152 -0.81 -0.90 -7.14
CA ASP A 152 -1.32 -0.23 -5.96
C ASP A 152 -1.43 -1.23 -4.82
N ILE A 153 -0.41 -1.22 -3.95
CA ILE A 153 -0.30 -2.17 -2.83
C ILE A 153 -1.35 -1.87 -1.78
N MET A 154 -1.68 -0.59 -1.60
CA MET A 154 -2.72 -0.14 -0.70
C MET A 154 -3.23 1.23 -1.13
N GLU A 155 -4.55 1.34 -1.28
CA GLU A 155 -5.28 2.58 -1.45
C GLU A 155 -6.39 2.67 -0.39
N TYR A 156 -6.48 3.81 0.28
CA TYR A 156 -7.52 4.09 1.25
C TYR A 156 -8.32 5.33 0.84
N VAL A 157 -9.62 5.23 0.74
CA VAL A 157 -10.49 6.33 0.26
C VAL A 157 -11.47 6.86 1.32
N GLY A 158 -11.13 6.65 2.60
CA GLY A 158 -11.86 7.23 3.72
C GLY A 158 -12.98 6.35 4.30
N GLU A 159 -13.07 5.08 3.88
CA GLU A 159 -13.98 4.08 4.44
C GLU A 159 -13.15 3.12 5.32
N LYS A 160 -13.14 3.32 6.63
CA LYS A 160 -12.15 2.74 7.53
C LYS A 160 -12.14 1.20 7.63
N ASP A 161 -13.20 0.56 7.23
CA ASP A 161 -13.38 -0.89 7.29
C ASP A 161 -12.76 -1.65 6.12
N TRP A 162 -12.22 -0.95 5.08
CA TRP A 162 -11.57 -1.61 3.95
C TRP A 162 -10.46 -0.78 3.30
N ILE A 163 -9.59 -1.48 2.56
CA ILE A 163 -8.62 -0.91 1.62
C ILE A 163 -8.81 -1.50 0.23
N GLY A 164 -8.39 -0.75 -0.79
CA GLY A 164 -8.26 -1.21 -2.16
C GLY A 164 -6.84 -1.66 -2.50
N VAL A 165 -6.74 -2.57 -3.46
CA VAL A 165 -5.53 -2.90 -4.20
C VAL A 165 -5.84 -2.88 -5.68
N ALA A 166 -4.91 -2.43 -6.53
CA ALA A 166 -5.17 -2.30 -7.96
C ALA A 166 -3.95 -2.62 -8.82
N LEU A 167 -4.22 -2.93 -10.08
CA LEU A 167 -3.22 -3.01 -11.14
C LEU A 167 -3.69 -2.19 -12.33
N HIS A 168 -2.81 -1.33 -12.85
CA HIS A 168 -3.05 -0.58 -14.07
C HIS A 168 -2.03 -0.95 -15.14
N GLY A 169 -2.51 -1.00 -16.38
CA GLY A 169 -1.73 -1.25 -17.58
C GLY A 169 -2.56 -1.06 -18.86
N PRO A 170 -1.97 -1.27 -20.04
CA PRO A 170 -2.68 -1.12 -21.31
C PRO A 170 -3.87 -2.07 -21.43
N GLY A 171 -5.07 -1.52 -21.53
CA GLY A 171 -6.34 -2.26 -21.60
C GLY A 171 -7.06 -2.42 -20.25
N TYR A 172 -6.40 -2.12 -19.13
CA TYR A 172 -6.96 -2.18 -17.79
C TYR A 172 -6.38 -1.02 -16.93
N SER A 173 -6.84 0.19 -17.15
CA SER A 173 -6.33 1.39 -16.45
C SER A 173 -7.40 2.45 -16.25
N GLY A 174 -7.13 3.45 -15.41
CA GLY A 174 -8.04 4.56 -15.12
C GLY A 174 -9.34 4.06 -14.50
N GLU A 175 -10.44 4.14 -15.21
CA GLU A 175 -11.77 3.73 -14.73
C GLU A 175 -12.01 2.20 -14.74
N THR A 176 -11.10 1.42 -15.32
CA THR A 176 -11.25 -0.04 -15.50
C THR A 176 -10.02 -0.84 -15.04
N PRO A 177 -9.41 -0.54 -13.87
CA PRO A 177 -8.28 -1.30 -13.37
C PRO A 177 -8.68 -2.72 -12.93
N LEU A 178 -7.69 -3.59 -12.73
CA LEU A 178 -7.90 -4.86 -12.03
C LEU A 178 -7.81 -4.61 -10.53
N VAL A 179 -8.91 -4.74 -9.81
CA VAL A 179 -9.02 -4.33 -8.39
C VAL A 179 -9.52 -5.43 -7.49
N ASN A 180 -9.17 -5.34 -6.22
CA ASN A 180 -9.86 -6.03 -5.14
C ASN A 180 -10.00 -5.11 -3.93
N LYS A 181 -10.98 -5.41 -3.07
CA LYS A 181 -11.17 -4.77 -1.76
C LYS A 181 -10.91 -5.81 -0.67
N PHE A 182 -10.18 -5.41 0.35
CA PHE A 182 -10.04 -6.18 1.57
C PHE A 182 -10.80 -5.49 2.70
N PHE A 183 -11.77 -6.20 3.28
CA PHE A 183 -12.51 -5.75 4.45
C PHE A 183 -11.84 -6.31 5.71
N PHE A 184 -11.55 -5.42 6.65
CA PHE A 184 -10.96 -5.81 7.93
C PHE A 184 -11.93 -6.68 8.74
N PRO A 185 -11.43 -7.62 9.55
CA PRO A 185 -12.25 -8.36 10.50
C PRO A 185 -12.94 -7.46 11.51
N GLU A 186 -14.00 -7.95 12.15
CA GLU A 186 -14.68 -7.22 13.21
C GLU A 186 -13.71 -6.82 14.35
N GLY A 187 -13.71 -5.54 14.69
CA GLY A 187 -12.83 -4.94 15.70
C GLY A 187 -11.49 -4.45 15.19
N GLU A 188 -11.20 -4.62 13.90
CA GLU A 188 -10.01 -4.10 13.22
C GLU A 188 -10.43 -3.08 12.15
N ASP A 189 -9.60 -2.10 11.89
CA ASP A 189 -9.77 -1.14 10.80
C ASP A 189 -8.44 -0.45 10.46
N VAL A 190 -8.43 0.37 9.44
CA VAL A 190 -7.22 1.06 8.94
C VAL A 190 -6.52 1.96 9.97
N THR A 191 -7.16 2.28 11.10
CA THR A 191 -6.59 3.14 12.16
C THR A 191 -5.61 2.39 13.06
N GLY A 192 -5.54 1.06 12.96
CA GLY A 192 -4.48 0.24 13.48
C GLY A 192 -3.19 0.32 12.64
N TRP A 193 -2.09 -0.20 13.20
CA TRP A 193 -0.88 -0.44 12.43
C TRP A 193 -1.01 -1.76 11.66
N HIS A 194 -0.93 -1.69 10.32
CA HIS A 194 -0.99 -2.85 9.44
C HIS A 194 0.21 -2.89 8.49
N VAL A 195 0.61 -4.10 8.10
CA VAL A 195 1.64 -4.32 7.08
C VAL A 195 0.96 -4.60 5.75
N TYR A 196 1.09 -3.69 4.81
CA TYR A 196 0.61 -3.83 3.44
C TYR A 196 1.76 -4.27 2.55
N ALA A 197 1.57 -5.31 1.75
CA ALA A 197 2.64 -5.88 0.97
C ALA A 197 2.19 -6.42 -0.39
N VAL A 198 3.12 -6.44 -1.34
CA VAL A 198 3.02 -7.23 -2.57
C VAL A 198 4.20 -8.18 -2.70
N GLU A 199 3.92 -9.43 -2.95
CA GLU A 199 4.89 -10.40 -3.45
C GLU A 199 4.82 -10.38 -4.96
N TRP A 200 5.86 -9.87 -5.61
CA TRP A 200 5.90 -9.65 -7.05
C TRP A 200 6.85 -10.66 -7.70
N LYS A 201 6.26 -11.60 -8.44
CA LYS A 201 6.97 -12.65 -9.17
C LYS A 201 6.84 -12.45 -10.68
N THR A 202 7.57 -13.23 -11.45
CA THR A 202 7.59 -13.15 -12.92
C THR A 202 6.19 -13.24 -13.56
N ASP A 203 5.32 -14.10 -13.04
CA ASP A 203 4.02 -14.41 -13.63
C ASP A 203 2.84 -14.22 -12.67
N GLU A 204 3.08 -13.71 -11.47
CA GLU A 204 2.01 -13.45 -10.50
C GLU A 204 2.36 -12.33 -9.51
N LEU A 205 1.32 -11.71 -8.98
CA LEU A 205 1.38 -10.79 -7.85
C LEU A 205 0.45 -11.28 -6.75
N LEU A 206 0.94 -11.28 -5.49
CA LEU A 206 0.17 -11.62 -4.31
C LEU A 206 0.13 -10.39 -3.40
N PHE A 207 -1.04 -9.78 -3.28
CA PHE A 207 -1.25 -8.68 -2.35
C PHE A 207 -1.58 -9.23 -0.97
N GLN A 208 -1.02 -8.62 0.06
CA GLN A 208 -1.15 -9.09 1.43
C GLN A 208 -1.43 -7.96 2.41
N VAL A 209 -2.22 -8.26 3.45
CA VAL A 209 -2.38 -7.45 4.65
C VAL A 209 -2.03 -8.34 5.84
N ASP A 210 -1.07 -7.90 6.67
CA ASP A 210 -0.58 -8.62 7.85
C ASP A 210 -0.19 -10.08 7.56
N GLY A 211 0.50 -10.29 6.43
CA GLY A 211 0.92 -11.62 5.96
C GLY A 211 -0.18 -12.46 5.32
N ARG A 212 -1.45 -12.03 5.38
CA ARG A 212 -2.58 -12.73 4.77
C ARG A 212 -2.72 -12.32 3.31
N THR A 213 -2.66 -13.26 2.36
CA THR A 213 -2.95 -12.99 0.94
C THR A 213 -4.42 -12.63 0.77
N ILE A 214 -4.66 -11.42 0.24
CA ILE A 214 -5.99 -10.85 0.01
C ILE A 214 -6.38 -10.83 -1.47
N TYR A 215 -5.38 -10.81 -2.36
CA TYR A 215 -5.61 -10.86 -3.80
C TYR A 215 -4.43 -11.53 -4.50
N ARG A 216 -4.73 -12.44 -5.41
CA ARG A 216 -3.76 -13.09 -6.28
C ARG A 216 -4.10 -12.80 -7.72
N VAL A 217 -3.16 -12.24 -8.47
CA VAL A 217 -3.30 -11.95 -9.90
C VAL A 217 -2.19 -12.65 -10.66
N THR A 218 -2.55 -13.42 -11.69
CA THR A 218 -1.59 -14.13 -12.55
C THR A 218 -1.48 -13.46 -13.92
N ARG A 219 -0.36 -13.68 -14.60
CA ARG A 219 -0.15 -13.16 -15.96
C ARG A 219 -1.31 -13.53 -16.91
N PRO A 220 -1.81 -14.78 -17.01
CA PRO A 220 -2.96 -15.10 -17.86
C PRO A 220 -4.24 -14.34 -17.51
N MET A 221 -4.46 -14.00 -16.22
CA MET A 221 -5.61 -13.17 -15.82
C MET A 221 -5.48 -11.76 -16.37
N VAL A 222 -4.30 -11.15 -16.25
CA VAL A 222 -4.04 -9.80 -16.81
C VAL A 222 -4.13 -9.80 -18.32
N GLU A 223 -3.54 -10.79 -18.99
CA GLU A 223 -3.49 -10.87 -20.46
C GLU A 223 -4.86 -11.10 -21.11
N HIS A 224 -5.86 -11.48 -20.31
CA HIS A 224 -7.26 -11.49 -20.74
C HIS A 224 -7.81 -10.06 -20.99
N TYR A 225 -7.32 -9.07 -20.27
CA TYR A 225 -7.78 -7.68 -20.34
C TYR A 225 -6.83 -6.78 -21.14
N GLY A 226 -5.52 -7.09 -21.13
CA GLY A 226 -4.52 -6.28 -21.82
C GLY A 226 -3.12 -6.87 -21.72
N LYS A 227 -2.08 -6.04 -21.84
CA LYS A 227 -0.70 -6.51 -21.81
C LYS A 227 -0.17 -6.59 -20.39
N TRP A 228 0.51 -7.68 -20.06
CA TRP A 228 1.34 -7.74 -18.85
C TRP A 228 2.44 -6.66 -18.88
N ARG A 229 2.53 -5.87 -17.82
CA ARG A 229 3.49 -4.76 -17.69
C ARG A 229 4.17 -4.76 -16.32
N PHE A 230 4.42 -5.95 -15.79
CA PHE A 230 5.05 -6.16 -14.49
C PHE A 230 6.34 -6.97 -14.62
N ASP A 231 7.13 -6.71 -15.68
CA ASP A 231 8.45 -7.28 -15.97
C ASP A 231 9.52 -6.19 -16.23
N ASN A 232 9.28 -4.98 -15.76
CA ASN A 232 10.16 -3.82 -15.82
C ASN A 232 10.34 -3.20 -14.43
N PRO A 233 11.46 -2.50 -14.18
CA PRO A 233 11.73 -1.87 -12.89
C PRO A 233 10.62 -0.89 -12.48
N LYS A 234 10.32 -0.87 -11.17
CA LYS A 234 9.36 0.05 -10.56
C LYS A 234 9.94 0.66 -9.30
N TYR A 235 9.62 1.93 -9.08
CA TYR A 235 9.96 2.69 -7.90
C TYR A 235 8.77 2.77 -6.93
N LEU A 236 9.07 3.06 -5.66
CA LEU A 236 8.10 3.17 -4.57
C LEU A 236 7.50 4.58 -4.52
N ILE A 237 6.22 4.67 -4.19
CA ILE A 237 5.52 5.93 -3.96
C ILE A 237 4.69 5.86 -2.69
N LEU A 238 4.74 6.91 -1.89
CA LEU A 238 3.84 7.21 -0.78
C LEU A 238 3.27 8.60 -0.98
N ASN A 239 1.96 8.73 -0.93
CA ASN A 239 1.30 10.02 -1.04
C ASN A 239 0.05 10.11 -0.16
N PHE A 240 -0.38 11.34 0.08
CA PHE A 240 -1.66 11.62 0.71
C PHE A 240 -2.46 12.57 -0.18
N ALA A 241 -3.37 12.05 -0.99
CA ALA A 241 -4.29 12.86 -1.77
C ALA A 241 -5.57 13.20 -0.96
N MET A 242 -6.27 14.25 -1.38
CA MET A 242 -7.53 14.72 -0.81
C MET A 242 -8.60 14.72 -1.89
N GLY A 243 -9.71 14.03 -1.66
CA GLY A 243 -10.79 13.97 -2.64
C GLY A 243 -10.35 13.41 -3.99
N GLY A 244 -11.02 13.86 -5.04
CA GLY A 244 -10.76 13.41 -6.40
C GLY A 244 -11.72 12.32 -6.87
N ALA A 245 -11.41 11.70 -8.00
CA ALA A 245 -12.30 10.79 -8.70
C ALA A 245 -12.67 9.56 -7.87
N TYR A 246 -11.72 8.93 -7.20
CA TYR A 246 -11.98 7.69 -6.47
C TYR A 246 -12.77 7.90 -5.17
N PRO A 247 -12.39 8.83 -4.26
CA PRO A 247 -13.22 9.16 -3.12
C PRO A 247 -14.64 9.63 -3.52
N PHE A 248 -14.76 10.49 -4.54
CA PHE A 248 -16.06 10.91 -5.05
C PHE A 248 -16.91 9.75 -5.56
N LYS A 249 -16.33 8.85 -6.34
CA LYS A 249 -17.02 7.65 -6.84
C LYS A 249 -17.49 6.74 -5.71
N THR A 250 -16.76 6.74 -4.58
CA THR A 250 -17.08 5.92 -3.40
C THR A 250 -18.19 6.53 -2.56
N ASN A 251 -18.13 7.84 -2.29
CA ASN A 251 -19.03 8.51 -1.31
C ASN A 251 -20.07 9.45 -1.92
N GLY A 252 -19.93 9.86 -3.20
CA GLY A 252 -20.85 10.76 -3.89
C GLY A 252 -20.87 12.21 -3.37
N ILE A 253 -19.91 12.62 -2.56
CA ILE A 253 -19.88 13.95 -1.94
C ILE A 253 -19.33 14.98 -2.93
N GLU A 254 -20.14 15.95 -3.33
CA GLU A 254 -19.72 17.03 -4.24
C GLU A 254 -19.17 18.26 -3.52
N LYS A 255 -19.62 18.53 -2.31
CA LYS A 255 -19.33 19.76 -1.56
C LYS A 255 -18.91 19.49 -0.12
N PRO A 256 -18.03 20.34 0.45
CA PRO A 256 -17.43 21.55 -0.13
C PRO A 256 -16.40 21.28 -1.22
N TYR A 257 -15.82 20.04 -1.27
CA TYR A 257 -14.86 19.60 -2.26
C TYR A 257 -15.26 18.24 -2.83
N ASN A 258 -14.83 17.95 -4.03
CA ASN A 258 -15.10 16.69 -4.72
C ASN A 258 -14.56 15.50 -3.92
N GLY A 259 -15.46 14.72 -3.35
CA GLY A 259 -15.14 13.57 -2.49
C GLY A 259 -14.87 13.92 -1.01
N VAL A 260 -14.74 15.20 -0.60
CA VAL A 260 -14.35 15.59 0.77
C VAL A 260 -15.48 16.34 1.48
N PRO A 261 -16.08 15.79 2.55
CA PRO A 261 -17.10 16.44 3.35
C PRO A 261 -16.53 17.53 4.26
N GLN A 262 -17.40 18.42 4.74
CA GLN A 262 -17.01 19.51 5.65
C GLN A 262 -16.36 19.00 6.95
N GLU A 263 -16.82 17.87 7.48
CA GLU A 263 -16.24 17.24 8.68
C GLU A 263 -14.74 16.95 8.48
N THR A 264 -14.36 16.36 7.33
CA THR A 264 -12.96 16.08 7.00
C THR A 264 -12.16 17.37 6.86
N VAL A 265 -12.72 18.42 6.23
CA VAL A 265 -12.07 19.74 6.17
C VAL A 265 -11.77 20.29 7.57
N ASP A 266 -12.71 20.13 8.51
CA ASP A 266 -12.54 20.63 9.88
C ASP A 266 -11.50 19.80 10.65
N LYS A 267 -11.46 18.47 10.49
CA LYS A 267 -10.38 17.60 11.00
C LYS A 267 -9.00 17.97 10.42
N VAL A 268 -8.93 18.35 9.13
CA VAL A 268 -7.67 18.84 8.53
C VAL A 268 -7.22 20.15 9.19
N LYS A 269 -8.12 21.09 9.43
CA LYS A 269 -7.80 22.38 10.10
C LYS A 269 -7.28 22.20 11.52
N THR A 270 -7.74 21.18 12.24
CA THR A 270 -7.27 20.87 13.59
C THR A 270 -6.00 20.00 13.60
N GLY A 271 -5.58 19.48 12.43
CA GLY A 271 -4.38 18.66 12.29
C GLY A 271 -4.56 17.21 12.76
N GLU A 272 -5.79 16.72 12.83
CA GLU A 272 -6.12 15.37 13.30
C GLU A 272 -5.87 14.28 12.23
N ILE A 273 -5.69 14.68 10.97
CA ILE A 273 -5.57 13.76 9.83
C ILE A 273 -4.12 13.59 9.43
N ALA A 274 -3.61 12.36 9.47
CA ALA A 274 -2.31 11.99 8.93
C ALA A 274 -2.25 10.50 8.58
N MET A 275 -1.53 10.15 7.52
CA MET A 275 -0.98 8.82 7.32
C MET A 275 0.36 8.74 8.02
N LEU A 276 0.58 7.67 8.77
CA LEU A 276 1.83 7.40 9.48
C LEU A 276 2.44 6.13 8.90
N VAL A 277 3.72 6.20 8.55
CA VAL A 277 4.48 5.07 7.99
C VAL A 277 5.65 4.78 8.92
N ASP A 278 5.61 3.63 9.57
CA ASP A 278 6.63 3.17 10.52
C ASP A 278 7.93 2.80 9.77
N TRP A 279 7.77 2.04 8.69
CA TRP A 279 8.88 1.65 7.83
C TRP A 279 8.39 1.24 6.43
N VAL A 280 9.33 1.24 5.47
CA VAL A 280 9.18 0.64 4.12
C VAL A 280 10.37 -0.28 3.88
N ARG A 281 10.10 -1.49 3.38
CA ARG A 281 11.13 -2.52 3.14
C ARG A 281 10.94 -3.19 1.79
N VAL A 282 12.04 -3.48 1.11
CA VAL A 282 12.05 -4.28 -0.13
C VAL A 282 13.00 -5.45 0.03
N TYR A 283 12.56 -6.63 -0.35
CA TYR A 283 13.31 -7.87 -0.27
C TYR A 283 13.51 -8.46 -1.66
N ALA A 284 14.64 -9.14 -1.86
CA ALA A 284 14.91 -9.90 -3.06
C ALA A 284 13.83 -10.99 -3.29
N PRO A 285 13.65 -11.45 -4.55
CA PRO A 285 12.83 -12.62 -4.83
C PRO A 285 13.27 -13.83 -3.99
N GLU A 286 12.33 -14.65 -3.57
CA GLU A 286 12.64 -15.97 -3.02
C GLU A 286 13.18 -16.86 -4.14
N GLU A 287 14.28 -17.61 -3.88
CA GLU A 287 14.89 -18.55 -4.83
C GLU A 287 13.98 -19.77 -5.11
#